data_484787c31cbaccc2edbd7aadfafee1e9
#
_entry.id   484787c31cbaccc2edbd7aadfafee1e9
#
_cell.length_a   1.000
_cell.length_b   1.000
_cell.length_c   1.000
_cell.angle_alpha   90.00
_cell.angle_beta   90.00
_cell.angle_gamma   90.00
#
_symmetry.space_group_name_H-M   'P 1'
#
loop_
_entity.id
_entity.type
_entity.pdbx_description
1 polymer ?
#
loop_
_entity_poly.entity_id
_entity_poly.type
_entity_poly.pdbx_seq_one_letter_code
_entity_poly.pdbx_strand_id
1 'polypeptide(L)'
;MKKIIFATGNEHKMVEIRAILSDLGVEILSQKEAGIKADVVEDGSTFEENAMIKATEIAKIACQMPEYKDAVVLADDSGLEIDYLNKEPGIYSSRYMGEDTSYDIKNQALLDRLEGVPDEKRTARFVCAIAAAMPDGSCEVVRGTMEGIIGHEIVGENGFGYDPIFFLPEYGCTSAELAPDKKNELSHRGEGLKKIRKILEQK
;
A
#
# COMPACT_ATOMS: atom_id res chain seq x y z
N MET A 1 17.99 13.09 15.18
CA MET A 1 16.84 12.17 15.10
C MET A 1 16.82 11.63 13.67
N LYS A 2 16.78 10.31 13.49
CA LYS A 2 16.66 9.72 12.15
C LYS A 2 15.33 10.16 11.53
N LYS A 3 15.32 10.55 10.27
CA LYS A 3 14.12 10.93 9.54
C LYS A 3 13.76 9.85 8.53
N ILE A 4 12.47 9.62 8.37
CA ILE A 4 11.93 8.75 7.34
C ILE A 4 11.05 9.61 6.43
N ILE A 5 11.31 9.58 5.13
CA ILE A 5 10.45 10.16 4.12
C ILE A 5 9.65 9.02 3.48
N PHE A 6 8.34 9.12 3.52
CA PHE A 6 7.49 8.17 2.82
C PHE A 6 7.05 8.76 1.47
N ALA A 7 7.51 8.13 0.38
CA ALA A 7 7.28 8.57 -1.00
C ALA A 7 5.84 8.26 -1.44
N THR A 8 4.88 8.97 -0.88
CA THR A 8 3.46 8.87 -1.27
C THR A 8 2.79 10.23 -1.22
N GLY A 9 1.87 10.46 -2.16
CA GLY A 9 0.93 11.58 -2.13
C GLY A 9 -0.44 11.21 -1.55
N ASN A 10 -0.62 9.95 -1.11
CA ASN A 10 -1.90 9.46 -0.62
C ASN A 10 -2.02 9.69 0.89
N GLU A 11 -2.88 10.63 1.28
CA GLU A 11 -3.12 11.00 2.69
C GLU A 11 -3.66 9.81 3.52
N HIS A 12 -4.52 8.95 2.94
CA HIS A 12 -5.04 7.78 3.65
C HIS A 12 -3.93 6.79 4.00
N LYS A 13 -2.99 6.57 3.08
CA LYS A 13 -1.80 5.74 3.36
C LYS A 13 -0.96 6.35 4.49
N MET A 14 -0.75 7.67 4.49
CA MET A 14 0.05 8.34 5.53
C MET A 14 -0.57 8.18 6.91
N VAL A 15 -1.90 8.23 7.04
CA VAL A 15 -2.58 7.98 8.32
C VAL A 15 -2.28 6.58 8.85
N GLU A 16 -2.43 5.55 8.02
CA GLU A 16 -2.12 4.16 8.39
C GLU A 16 -0.63 3.97 8.74
N ILE A 17 0.28 4.53 7.92
CA ILE A 17 1.73 4.42 8.11
C ILE A 17 2.16 5.04 9.45
N ARG A 18 1.68 6.25 9.74
CA ARG A 18 2.00 6.93 11.00
C ARG A 18 1.46 6.19 12.21
N ALA A 19 0.25 5.65 12.12
CA ALA A 19 -0.33 4.85 13.20
C ALA A 19 0.50 3.59 13.48
N ILE A 20 0.92 2.87 12.44
CA ILE A 20 1.68 1.61 12.57
C ILE A 20 3.12 1.84 13.04
N LEU A 21 3.76 2.94 12.63
CA LEU A 21 5.14 3.26 12.96
C LEU A 21 5.30 4.26 14.10
N SER A 22 4.22 4.59 14.81
CA SER A 22 4.18 5.63 15.86
C SER A 22 5.19 5.44 17.00
N ASP A 23 5.55 4.20 17.30
CA ASP A 23 6.46 3.83 18.38
C ASP A 23 7.95 3.77 17.99
N LEU A 24 8.29 4.03 16.72
CA LEU A 24 9.69 4.05 16.27
C LEU A 24 10.50 5.24 16.82
N GLY A 25 9.85 6.28 17.33
CA GLY A 25 10.54 7.47 17.84
C GLY A 25 11.32 8.26 16.76
N VAL A 26 10.93 8.11 15.49
CA VAL A 26 11.49 8.82 14.33
C VAL A 26 10.47 9.81 13.76
N GLU A 27 10.97 10.85 13.10
CA GLU A 27 10.11 11.77 12.35
C GLU A 27 9.74 11.14 11.00
N ILE A 28 8.43 11.01 10.74
CA ILE A 28 7.91 10.44 9.47
C ILE A 28 7.23 11.56 8.69
N LEU A 29 7.82 11.89 7.56
CA LEU A 29 7.34 12.92 6.63
C LEU A 29 6.79 12.26 5.36
N SER A 30 5.70 12.81 4.84
CA SER A 30 5.32 12.54 3.45
C SER A 30 6.29 13.21 2.48
N GLN A 31 6.30 12.79 1.24
CA GLN A 31 7.05 13.44 0.17
C GLN A 31 6.72 14.95 0.08
N LYS A 32 5.44 15.29 0.23
CA LYS A 32 4.96 16.68 0.20
C LYS A 32 5.49 17.51 1.37
N GLU A 33 5.46 16.97 2.59
CA GLU A 33 5.98 17.63 3.80
C GLU A 33 7.49 17.81 3.74
N ALA A 34 8.20 16.87 3.11
CA ALA A 34 9.62 17.01 2.82
C ALA A 34 9.94 18.04 1.71
N GLY A 35 8.92 18.63 1.09
CA GLY A 35 9.10 19.61 0.01
C GLY A 35 9.61 19.03 -1.30
N ILE A 36 9.56 17.71 -1.46
CA ILE A 36 10.02 17.01 -2.67
C ILE A 36 8.89 17.02 -3.70
N LYS A 37 9.11 17.77 -4.78
CA LYS A 37 8.21 17.85 -5.93
C LYS A 37 8.74 16.96 -7.05
N ALA A 38 8.34 15.69 -7.03
CA ALA A 38 8.69 14.74 -8.07
C ALA A 38 7.50 13.83 -8.35
N ASP A 39 7.28 13.57 -9.61
CA ASP A 39 6.33 12.59 -10.10
C ASP A 39 7.14 11.43 -10.67
N VAL A 40 7.12 10.30 -9.99
CA VAL A 40 7.93 9.13 -10.35
C VAL A 40 7.08 8.23 -11.25
N VAL A 41 7.62 7.92 -12.42
CA VAL A 41 6.99 6.96 -13.33
C VAL A 41 7.22 5.54 -12.80
N GLU A 42 6.13 4.87 -12.46
CA GLU A 42 6.12 3.48 -11.99
C GLU A 42 5.86 2.55 -13.19
N ASP A 43 6.92 2.19 -13.90
CA ASP A 43 6.88 1.36 -15.11
C ASP A 43 7.37 -0.08 -14.88
N GLY A 44 7.48 -0.47 -13.62
CA GLY A 44 7.79 -1.85 -13.21
C GLY A 44 6.66 -2.81 -13.52
N SER A 45 7.00 -4.08 -13.60
CA SER A 45 6.07 -5.20 -13.87
C SER A 45 5.53 -5.87 -12.61
N THR A 46 6.05 -5.50 -11.45
CA THR A 46 5.65 -6.02 -10.13
C THR A 46 5.49 -4.89 -9.12
N PHE A 47 4.76 -5.17 -8.04
CA PHE A 47 4.64 -4.23 -6.92
C PHE A 47 6.01 -3.90 -6.31
N GLU A 48 6.89 -4.91 -6.20
CA GLU A 48 8.24 -4.77 -5.67
C GLU A 48 9.08 -3.81 -6.53
N GLU A 49 9.06 -3.99 -7.86
CA GLU A 49 9.77 -3.12 -8.80
C GLU A 49 9.27 -1.68 -8.69
N ASN A 50 7.95 -1.45 -8.70
CA ASN A 50 7.38 -0.12 -8.58
C ASN A 50 7.75 0.55 -7.25
N ALA A 51 7.68 -0.17 -6.13
CA ALA A 51 8.08 0.34 -4.83
C ALA A 51 9.57 0.73 -4.80
N MET A 52 10.45 -0.11 -5.38
CA MET A 52 11.90 0.16 -5.47
C MET A 52 12.20 1.36 -6.36
N ILE A 53 11.57 1.47 -7.54
CA ILE A 53 11.72 2.62 -8.44
C ILE A 53 11.37 3.90 -7.69
N LYS A 54 10.21 3.93 -7.05
CA LYS A 54 9.74 5.10 -6.31
C LYS A 54 10.67 5.47 -5.16
N ALA A 55 11.05 4.51 -4.32
CA ALA A 55 11.94 4.77 -3.19
C ALA A 55 13.29 5.32 -3.63
N THR A 56 13.90 4.72 -4.65
CA THR A 56 15.24 5.11 -5.13
C THR A 56 15.24 6.46 -5.83
N GLU A 57 14.22 6.77 -6.64
CA GLU A 57 14.14 8.07 -7.31
C GLU A 57 13.93 9.21 -6.31
N ILE A 58 13.06 9.03 -5.31
CA ILE A 58 12.88 10.02 -4.25
C ILE A 58 14.12 10.15 -3.36
N ALA A 59 14.81 9.04 -3.08
CA ALA A 59 16.06 9.06 -2.31
C ALA A 59 17.18 9.87 -3.01
N LYS A 60 17.30 9.76 -4.34
CA LYS A 60 18.23 10.57 -5.14
C LYS A 60 18.00 12.08 -4.99
N ILE A 61 16.75 12.49 -4.82
CA ILE A 61 16.40 13.90 -4.59
C ILE A 61 16.67 14.28 -3.14
N ALA A 62 16.21 13.45 -2.20
CA ALA A 62 16.36 13.69 -0.77
C ALA A 62 17.83 13.82 -0.35
N CYS A 63 18.73 13.01 -0.88
CA CYS A 63 20.16 13.06 -0.54
C CYS A 63 20.86 14.36 -0.97
N GLN A 64 20.27 15.14 -1.89
CA GLN A 64 20.76 16.44 -2.30
C GLN A 64 20.30 17.57 -1.36
N MET A 65 19.36 17.30 -0.47
CA MET A 65 18.82 18.24 0.50
C MET A 65 19.56 18.07 1.83
N PRO A 66 20.25 19.12 2.34
CA PRO A 66 21.07 18.98 3.55
C PRO A 66 20.35 18.41 4.77
N GLU A 67 19.05 18.72 4.93
CA GLU A 67 18.20 18.25 6.02
C GLU A 67 17.79 16.79 5.90
N TYR A 68 17.92 16.17 4.72
CA TYR A 68 17.47 14.78 4.42
C TYR A 68 18.56 13.87 3.87
N LYS A 69 19.82 14.32 3.82
CA LYS A 69 20.94 13.53 3.28
C LYS A 69 21.11 12.16 3.95
N ASP A 70 20.72 12.04 5.22
CA ASP A 70 20.82 10.83 6.03
C ASP A 70 19.44 10.19 6.28
N ALA A 71 18.39 10.65 5.57
CA ALA A 71 17.04 10.08 5.71
C ALA A 71 16.92 8.75 4.97
N VAL A 72 16.13 7.85 5.55
CA VAL A 72 15.67 6.67 4.84
C VAL A 72 14.42 7.05 4.05
N VAL A 73 14.36 6.65 2.79
CA VAL A 73 13.17 6.85 1.96
C VAL A 73 12.43 5.53 1.82
N LEU A 74 11.20 5.51 2.31
CA LEU A 74 10.28 4.40 2.12
C LEU A 74 9.32 4.71 0.98
N ALA A 75 8.97 3.72 0.21
CA ALA A 75 7.86 3.79 -0.74
C ALA A 75 7.05 2.51 -0.71
N ASP A 76 5.74 2.60 -0.97
CA ASP A 76 4.91 1.43 -1.17
C ASP A 76 4.30 1.42 -2.57
N ASP A 77 4.14 0.22 -3.11
CA ASP A 77 3.17 -0.04 -4.16
C ASP A 77 2.21 -1.12 -3.68
N SER A 78 0.91 -0.88 -3.87
CA SER A 78 -0.14 -1.70 -3.27
C SER A 78 -1.29 -1.89 -4.25
N GLY A 79 -1.93 -3.04 -4.17
CA GLY A 79 -3.09 -3.31 -4.99
C GLY A 79 -3.87 -4.54 -4.56
N LEU A 80 -4.93 -4.79 -5.31
CA LEU A 80 -5.82 -5.93 -5.17
C LEU A 80 -5.53 -6.94 -6.28
N GLU A 81 -5.26 -8.17 -5.92
CA GLU A 81 -5.19 -9.31 -6.85
C GLU A 81 -6.40 -10.21 -6.67
N ILE A 82 -7.15 -10.46 -7.74
CA ILE A 82 -8.31 -11.37 -7.76
C ILE A 82 -7.97 -12.57 -8.61
N ASP A 83 -7.97 -13.76 -8.01
CA ASP A 83 -7.51 -14.99 -8.67
C ASP A 83 -8.35 -15.33 -9.91
N TYR A 84 -9.66 -15.24 -9.83
CA TYR A 84 -10.57 -15.49 -10.96
C TYR A 84 -10.35 -14.53 -12.14
N LEU A 85 -9.86 -13.34 -11.89
CA LEU A 85 -9.57 -12.32 -12.90
C LEU A 85 -8.08 -12.28 -13.28
N ASN A 86 -7.36 -13.39 -13.16
CA ASN A 86 -5.93 -13.48 -13.48
C ASN A 86 -5.07 -12.42 -12.78
N LYS A 87 -5.35 -12.18 -11.49
CA LYS A 87 -4.69 -11.18 -10.65
C LYS A 87 -5.03 -9.72 -10.98
N GLU A 88 -5.97 -9.47 -11.89
CA GLU A 88 -6.46 -8.10 -12.06
C GLU A 88 -7.22 -7.61 -10.81
N PRO A 89 -7.19 -6.29 -10.52
CA PRO A 89 -6.48 -5.22 -11.22
C PRO A 89 -4.96 -5.16 -10.95
N GLY A 90 -4.42 -5.85 -9.95
CA GLY A 90 -2.99 -5.98 -9.69
C GLY A 90 -2.27 -4.63 -9.52
N ILE A 91 -1.13 -4.46 -10.18
CA ILE A 91 -0.35 -3.20 -10.16
C ILE A 91 -1.12 -2.00 -10.74
N TYR A 92 -2.22 -2.24 -11.45
CA TYR A 92 -3.09 -1.21 -12.00
C TYR A 92 -4.23 -0.80 -11.07
N SER A 93 -4.25 -1.25 -9.82
CA SER A 93 -5.36 -1.06 -8.89
C SER A 93 -5.77 0.41 -8.72
N SER A 94 -4.83 1.33 -8.59
CA SER A 94 -5.12 2.76 -8.41
C SER A 94 -5.69 3.40 -9.68
N ARG A 95 -5.26 2.96 -10.85
CA ARG A 95 -5.66 3.49 -12.15
C ARG A 95 -6.62 2.59 -12.94
N TYR A 96 -7.14 1.54 -12.31
CA TYR A 96 -8.15 0.67 -12.91
C TYR A 96 -9.34 1.50 -13.38
N MET A 97 -9.76 1.31 -14.64
CA MET A 97 -10.79 2.10 -15.32
C MET A 97 -10.49 3.62 -15.42
N GLY A 98 -9.27 4.06 -15.17
CA GLY A 98 -8.86 5.47 -15.16
C GLY A 98 -8.60 6.02 -13.77
N GLU A 99 -7.67 6.95 -13.66
CA GLU A 99 -7.23 7.54 -12.39
C GLU A 99 -8.35 8.31 -11.69
N ASP A 100 -9.17 9.03 -12.46
CA ASP A 100 -10.26 9.87 -11.96
C ASP A 100 -11.56 9.12 -11.68
N THR A 101 -11.61 7.80 -11.96
CA THR A 101 -12.79 6.99 -11.71
C THR A 101 -12.95 6.71 -10.21
N SER A 102 -14.15 6.96 -9.68
CA SER A 102 -14.43 6.72 -8.27
C SER A 102 -14.33 5.25 -7.89
N TYR A 103 -13.97 4.96 -6.64
CA TYR A 103 -13.89 3.57 -6.16
C TYR A 103 -15.25 2.88 -6.11
N ASP A 104 -16.36 3.60 -5.96
CA ASP A 104 -17.70 3.02 -6.07
C ASP A 104 -17.92 2.37 -7.44
N ILE A 105 -17.53 3.08 -8.51
CA ILE A 105 -17.60 2.56 -9.87
C ILE A 105 -16.63 1.40 -10.07
N LYS A 106 -15.39 1.52 -9.60
CA LYS A 106 -14.38 0.43 -9.69
C LYS A 106 -14.83 -0.82 -8.96
N ASN A 107 -15.36 -0.66 -7.74
CA ASN A 107 -15.86 -1.75 -6.92
C ASN A 107 -17.05 -2.44 -7.60
N GLN A 108 -18.03 -1.66 -8.09
CA GLN A 108 -19.19 -2.22 -8.79
C GLN A 108 -18.78 -2.98 -10.05
N ALA A 109 -17.83 -2.43 -10.84
CA ALA A 109 -17.34 -3.10 -12.04
C ALA A 109 -16.66 -4.46 -11.74
N LEU A 110 -15.93 -4.57 -10.63
CA LEU A 110 -15.34 -5.85 -10.21
C LEU A 110 -16.41 -6.83 -9.74
N LEU A 111 -17.43 -6.38 -9.00
CA LEU A 111 -18.57 -7.22 -8.61
C LEU A 111 -19.32 -7.75 -9.82
N ASP A 112 -19.58 -6.89 -10.82
CA ASP A 112 -20.27 -7.28 -12.07
C ASP A 112 -19.47 -8.35 -12.85
N ARG A 113 -18.14 -8.22 -12.90
CA ARG A 113 -17.25 -9.22 -13.52
C ARG A 113 -17.23 -10.57 -12.80
N LEU A 114 -17.61 -10.58 -11.54
CA LEU A 114 -17.68 -11.79 -10.69
C LEU A 114 -19.11 -12.28 -10.50
N GLU A 115 -20.10 -11.73 -11.22
CA GLU A 115 -21.47 -12.19 -11.14
C GLU A 115 -21.57 -13.69 -11.51
N GLY A 116 -22.27 -14.46 -10.67
CA GLY A 116 -22.42 -15.92 -10.82
C GLY A 116 -21.17 -16.74 -10.48
N VAL A 117 -20.05 -16.12 -10.10
CA VAL A 117 -18.86 -16.84 -9.64
C VAL A 117 -19.04 -17.27 -8.19
N PRO A 118 -18.92 -18.57 -7.85
CA PRO A 118 -19.09 -19.06 -6.49
C PRO A 118 -17.94 -18.61 -5.57
N ASP A 119 -18.23 -18.55 -4.26
CA ASP A 119 -17.32 -17.98 -3.24
C ASP A 119 -15.93 -18.62 -3.24
N GLU A 120 -15.84 -19.92 -3.40
CA GLU A 120 -14.57 -20.65 -3.44
C GLU A 120 -13.65 -20.26 -4.61
N LYS A 121 -14.19 -19.58 -5.64
CA LYS A 121 -13.44 -19.04 -6.78
C LYS A 121 -13.22 -17.53 -6.72
N ARG A 122 -13.72 -16.88 -5.68
CA ARG A 122 -13.60 -15.41 -5.50
C ARG A 122 -12.40 -15.02 -4.64
N THR A 123 -11.45 -15.95 -4.47
CA THR A 123 -10.25 -15.69 -3.66
C THR A 123 -9.47 -14.51 -4.20
N ALA A 124 -9.02 -13.68 -3.27
CA ALA A 124 -8.30 -12.45 -3.58
C ALA A 124 -7.32 -12.11 -2.45
N ARG A 125 -6.41 -11.20 -2.72
CA ARG A 125 -5.53 -10.63 -1.70
C ARG A 125 -5.26 -9.17 -1.96
N PHE A 126 -5.12 -8.42 -0.89
CA PHE A 126 -4.39 -7.18 -0.94
C PHE A 126 -2.89 -7.45 -0.85
N VAL A 127 -2.12 -6.73 -1.65
CA VAL A 127 -0.65 -6.77 -1.67
C VAL A 127 -0.11 -5.40 -1.34
N CYS A 128 0.94 -5.34 -0.54
CA CYS A 128 1.74 -4.15 -0.32
C CYS A 128 3.22 -4.52 -0.39
N ALA A 129 3.91 -4.06 -1.40
CA ALA A 129 5.37 -4.08 -1.44
C ALA A 129 5.88 -2.77 -0.83
N ILE A 130 6.83 -2.85 0.10
CA ILE A 130 7.47 -1.68 0.71
C ILE A 130 8.96 -1.76 0.45
N ALA A 131 9.49 -0.75 -0.21
CA ALA A 131 10.91 -0.57 -0.44
C ALA A 131 11.49 0.47 0.53
N ALA A 132 12.71 0.23 0.98
CA ALA A 132 13.49 1.15 1.80
C ALA A 132 14.81 1.47 1.09
N ALA A 133 14.94 2.67 0.57
CA ALA A 133 16.19 3.20 0.04
C ALA A 133 16.98 3.83 1.18
N MET A 134 18.17 3.28 1.43
CA MET A 134 19.05 3.71 2.52
C MET A 134 20.00 4.81 2.07
N PRO A 135 20.55 5.62 3.01
CA PRO A 135 21.53 6.66 2.68
C PRO A 135 22.81 6.14 2.03
N ASP A 136 23.18 4.89 2.25
CA ASP A 136 24.33 4.24 1.61
C ASP A 136 24.09 3.81 0.17
N GLY A 137 22.89 4.04 -0.37
CA GLY A 137 22.46 3.67 -1.71
C GLY A 137 21.91 2.26 -1.84
N SER A 138 21.90 1.45 -0.77
CA SER A 138 21.25 0.14 -0.77
C SER A 138 19.71 0.29 -0.75
N CYS A 139 19.02 -0.68 -1.31
CA CYS A 139 17.56 -0.71 -1.29
C CYS A 139 17.09 -2.12 -0.92
N GLU A 140 16.25 -2.19 0.08
CA GLU A 140 15.61 -3.43 0.53
C GLU A 140 14.12 -3.38 0.18
N VAL A 141 13.51 -4.51 -0.11
CA VAL A 141 12.08 -4.59 -0.39
C VAL A 141 11.45 -5.77 0.34
N VAL A 142 10.26 -5.55 0.85
CA VAL A 142 9.45 -6.58 1.52
C VAL A 142 8.04 -6.59 0.94
N ARG A 143 7.36 -7.73 1.07
CA ARG A 143 5.97 -7.90 0.66
C ARG A 143 5.12 -8.30 1.87
N GLY A 144 4.00 -7.62 2.04
CA GLY A 144 2.90 -7.99 2.93
C GLY A 144 1.65 -8.33 2.13
N THR A 145 0.84 -9.25 2.64
CA THR A 145 -0.42 -9.66 2.02
C THR A 145 -1.53 -9.75 3.06
N MET A 146 -2.77 -9.57 2.61
CA MET A 146 -3.96 -9.88 3.39
C MET A 146 -4.88 -10.71 2.50
N GLU A 147 -5.08 -11.97 2.86
CA GLU A 147 -5.92 -12.89 2.10
C GLU A 147 -7.40 -12.73 2.45
N GLY A 148 -8.26 -12.92 1.47
CA GLY A 148 -9.71 -12.87 1.61
C GLY A 148 -10.43 -13.32 0.35
N ILE A 149 -11.67 -12.91 0.23
CA ILE A 149 -12.48 -13.12 -0.98
C ILE A 149 -13.15 -11.81 -1.40
N ILE A 150 -13.52 -11.70 -2.66
CA ILE A 150 -14.41 -10.60 -3.08
C ILE A 150 -15.84 -10.97 -2.69
N GLY A 151 -16.48 -10.10 -1.91
CA GLY A 151 -17.87 -10.23 -1.52
C GLY A 151 -18.84 -10.03 -2.68
N HIS A 152 -20.14 -9.98 -2.38
CA HIS A 152 -21.21 -9.84 -3.39
C HIS A 152 -21.79 -8.44 -3.46
N GLU A 153 -21.46 -7.59 -2.52
CA GLU A 153 -21.98 -6.23 -2.40
C GLU A 153 -20.95 -5.28 -1.77
N ILE A 154 -21.16 -3.99 -1.92
CA ILE A 154 -20.35 -2.93 -1.32
C ILE A 154 -20.84 -2.72 0.11
N VAL A 155 -20.00 -3.02 1.12
CA VAL A 155 -20.37 -2.92 2.55
C VAL A 155 -19.26 -2.28 3.35
N GLY A 156 -19.62 -1.33 4.23
CA GLY A 156 -18.72 -0.65 5.14
C GLY A 156 -18.21 0.70 4.59
N GLU A 157 -17.74 1.53 5.50
CA GLU A 157 -17.35 2.92 5.22
C GLU A 157 -15.93 3.26 5.68
N ASN A 158 -15.27 2.34 6.42
CA ASN A 158 -13.90 2.53 6.87
C ASN A 158 -12.90 2.22 5.78
N GLY A 159 -11.69 2.75 5.93
CA GLY A 159 -10.61 2.51 4.98
C GLY A 159 -10.79 3.29 3.68
N PHE A 160 -10.35 2.71 2.57
CA PHE A 160 -10.41 3.31 1.24
C PHE A 160 -10.28 2.25 0.14
N GLY A 161 -10.49 2.68 -1.10
CA GLY A 161 -10.24 1.82 -2.25
C GLY A 161 -11.22 0.65 -2.38
N TYR A 162 -10.69 -0.56 -2.40
CA TYR A 162 -11.46 -1.79 -2.58
C TYR A 162 -11.90 -2.44 -1.25
N ASP A 163 -11.65 -1.80 -0.11
CA ASP A 163 -12.03 -2.33 1.21
C ASP A 163 -13.51 -2.74 1.29
N PRO A 164 -14.48 -2.00 0.71
CA PRO A 164 -15.90 -2.35 0.82
C PRO A 164 -16.33 -3.64 0.11
N ILE A 165 -15.52 -4.18 -0.80
CA ILE A 165 -15.80 -5.46 -1.47
C ILE A 165 -14.87 -6.58 -1.04
N PHE A 166 -13.89 -6.29 -0.19
CA PHE A 166 -12.91 -7.27 0.28
C PHE A 166 -13.41 -7.92 1.58
N PHE A 167 -13.95 -9.13 1.46
CA PHE A 167 -14.54 -9.87 2.57
C PHE A 167 -13.51 -10.77 3.25
N LEU A 168 -13.53 -10.77 4.57
CA LEU A 168 -12.66 -11.55 5.45
C LEU A 168 -13.47 -12.67 6.10
N PRO A 169 -13.42 -13.92 5.57
CA PRO A 169 -14.24 -15.01 6.07
C PRO A 169 -14.07 -15.32 7.57
N GLU A 170 -12.84 -15.19 8.08
CA GLU A 170 -12.53 -15.42 9.50
C GLU A 170 -13.21 -14.39 10.44
N TYR A 171 -13.52 -13.20 9.92
CA TYR A 171 -14.14 -12.12 10.70
C TYR A 171 -15.61 -11.92 10.36
N GLY A 172 -16.11 -12.55 9.29
CA GLY A 172 -17.50 -12.45 8.84
C GLY A 172 -17.90 -11.04 8.37
N CYS A 173 -16.95 -10.21 7.94
CA CYS A 173 -17.18 -8.83 7.51
C CYS A 173 -16.19 -8.41 6.43
N THR A 174 -16.45 -7.28 5.77
CA THR A 174 -15.48 -6.66 4.86
C THR A 174 -14.39 -5.92 5.62
N SER A 175 -13.26 -5.66 4.97
CA SER A 175 -12.20 -4.85 5.58
C SER A 175 -12.64 -3.40 5.84
N ALA A 176 -13.66 -2.91 5.14
CA ALA A 176 -14.28 -1.60 5.39
C ALA A 176 -15.21 -1.56 6.62
N GLU A 177 -15.53 -2.70 7.20
CA GLU A 177 -16.31 -2.78 8.45
C GLU A 177 -15.41 -2.92 9.69
N LEU A 178 -14.12 -3.21 9.50
CA LEU A 178 -13.17 -3.28 10.60
C LEU A 178 -12.88 -1.91 11.20
N ALA A 179 -12.69 -1.87 12.52
CA ALA A 179 -12.11 -0.69 13.18
C ALA A 179 -10.69 -0.43 12.64
N PRO A 180 -10.26 0.83 12.51
CA PRO A 180 -8.95 1.18 11.95
C PRO A 180 -7.77 0.45 12.59
N ASP A 181 -7.73 0.35 13.90
CA ASP A 181 -6.65 -0.34 14.63
C ASP A 181 -6.60 -1.83 14.28
N LYS A 182 -7.77 -2.49 14.18
CA LYS A 182 -7.84 -3.90 13.80
C LYS A 182 -7.44 -4.11 12.35
N LYS A 183 -7.85 -3.22 11.45
CA LYS A 183 -7.41 -3.24 10.06
C LYS A 183 -5.90 -3.06 9.96
N ASN A 184 -5.30 -2.12 10.70
CA ASN A 184 -3.84 -1.91 10.71
C ASN A 184 -3.06 -3.14 11.19
N GLU A 185 -3.61 -3.87 12.16
CA GLU A 185 -3.02 -5.11 12.66
C GLU A 185 -2.97 -6.21 11.59
N LEU A 186 -4.06 -6.38 10.83
CA LEU A 186 -4.29 -7.47 9.87
C LEU A 186 -3.84 -7.15 8.45
N SER A 187 -3.72 -5.88 8.10
CA SER A 187 -3.57 -5.45 6.71
C SER A 187 -2.22 -5.84 6.10
N HIS A 188 -2.23 -5.98 4.78
CA HIS A 188 -1.05 -6.12 3.93
C HIS A 188 0.01 -5.04 4.20
N ARG A 189 -0.42 -3.78 4.41
CA ARG A 189 0.48 -2.66 4.76
C ARG A 189 1.02 -2.82 6.17
N GLY A 190 0.19 -3.23 7.14
CA GLY A 190 0.63 -3.53 8.49
C GLY A 190 1.69 -4.63 8.53
N GLU A 191 1.49 -5.70 7.78
CA GLU A 191 2.47 -6.78 7.64
C GLU A 191 3.78 -6.30 6.99
N GLY A 192 3.67 -5.57 5.87
CA GLY A 192 4.83 -5.01 5.17
C GLY A 192 5.63 -4.05 6.05
N LEU A 193 4.96 -3.14 6.77
CA LEU A 193 5.62 -2.20 7.68
C LEU A 193 6.30 -2.89 8.87
N LYS A 194 5.71 -3.96 9.41
CA LYS A 194 6.36 -4.78 10.46
C LYS A 194 7.63 -5.46 9.94
N LYS A 195 7.63 -5.92 8.69
CA LYS A 195 8.80 -6.54 8.05
C LYS A 195 9.91 -5.52 7.79
N ILE A 196 9.59 -4.37 7.19
CA ILE A 196 10.59 -3.34 6.88
C ILE A 196 11.17 -2.73 8.15
N ARG A 197 10.36 -2.56 9.19
CA ARG A 197 10.82 -2.09 10.51
C ARG A 197 11.97 -2.94 11.05
N LYS A 198 11.86 -4.28 10.99
CA LYS A 198 12.92 -5.19 11.45
C LYS A 198 14.23 -4.97 10.72
N ILE A 199 14.16 -4.64 9.43
CA ILE A 199 15.36 -4.32 8.62
C ILE A 199 15.95 -2.99 9.08
N LEU A 200 15.13 -1.97 9.33
CA LEU A 200 15.57 -0.66 9.79
C LEU A 200 16.20 -0.67 11.19
N GLU A 201 15.74 -1.55 12.08
CA GLU A 201 16.26 -1.72 13.44
C GLU A 201 17.64 -2.43 13.47
N GLN A 202 18.01 -3.14 12.40
CA GLN A 202 19.29 -3.87 12.28
C GLN A 202 20.41 -3.03 11.65
N LYS A 203 20.09 -1.85 11.13
CA LYS A 203 21.02 -0.91 10.48
C LYS A 203 21.14 0.40 11.24
#